data_eb2d614a8998a9b72a8023105f171119
#
_entry.id   eb2d614a8998a9b72a8023105f171119
#
_cell.length_a   1.000
_cell.length_b   1.000
_cell.length_c   1.000
_cell.angle_alpha   90.00
_cell.angle_beta   90.00
_cell.angle_gamma   90.00
#
_symmetry.space_group_name_H-M   'P 1'
#
loop_
_entity.id
_entity.type
_entity.pdbx_description
1 polymer ?
#
loop_
_entity_poly.entity_id
_entity_poly.type
_entity_poly.pdbx_seq_one_letter_code
_entity_poly.pdbx_strand_id
1 'polypeptide(L)'
;MKSNCNSIWVSTGIILLLGVQFIAVSLLHGITVPDDVQRAKPRFVDGQAQVVDEFKDSEQWIQHDLWVETTFDTDGDGKLDRMHVDVTRQRQTETEALQVPVIYESSPYFSGTGSNDKKYSWDPSHEVGEKPPMHESPPPMEYQSKRPLMSSRQIERWVPRGFAVVHSASPGTGLSQGCPTVGGDNESLGPKAVIDWLNGRAKGFTTPYGDEEVVASWCTGKVGMTGTSYDGTIPLAAATTGVKGLEVIIPIAPNTSYYHYYRSHGLVRHPGGYIGEDIDVLYDWINSGEPERREYCDCNVRDQEMMEGFDRVTGDYNEFWAGRDYIHDLGPMRAAMLMAHGFNDWNVMPEHSWRIYQAVRAKGLPAQIYYHQGGHGGQPPMEMMNRWFSHYLYGVNNGVPKGPKAWIVREDDERNKPT
;
A
#
# COMPACT_ATOMS: atom_id res chain seq x y z
N MET A 1 -14.97 30.09 9.87
CA MET A 1 -13.84 31.07 10.03
C MET A 1 -12.87 30.73 8.91
N LYS A 2 -12.57 31.68 8.03
CA LYS A 2 -11.57 31.42 6.97
C LYS A 2 -10.19 31.42 7.61
N SER A 3 -9.50 30.28 7.65
CA SER A 3 -8.10 30.24 8.01
C SER A 3 -7.31 30.87 6.86
N ASN A 4 -6.53 31.89 7.14
CA ASN A 4 -5.63 32.48 6.17
C ASN A 4 -4.35 31.62 6.10
N CYS A 5 -4.24 30.78 5.11
CA CYS A 5 -3.00 30.08 4.81
C CYS A 5 -1.98 31.08 4.24
N ASN A 6 -1.12 31.61 5.08
CA ASN A 6 0.00 32.46 4.65
C ASN A 6 1.26 31.63 4.49
N SER A 7 1.76 31.54 3.27
CA SER A 7 3.06 30.94 2.94
C SER A 7 4.20 31.72 3.63
N ILE A 8 4.92 31.06 4.52
CA ILE A 8 6.13 31.61 5.16
C ILE A 8 7.33 31.30 4.25
N TRP A 9 7.87 32.32 3.61
CA TRP A 9 9.15 32.22 2.90
C TRP A 9 10.30 32.34 3.89
N VAL A 10 11.08 31.26 4.05
CA VAL A 10 12.33 31.30 4.82
C VAL A 10 13.49 31.55 3.86
N SER A 11 14.21 32.63 4.08
CA SER A 11 15.35 33.04 3.27
C SER A 11 16.59 32.19 3.59
N THR A 12 17.22 31.69 2.54
CA THR A 12 18.41 30.83 2.54
C THR A 12 19.67 31.63 2.94
N GLY A 13 20.32 31.23 4.02
CA GLY A 13 21.66 31.62 4.37
C GLY A 13 22.68 30.55 3.92
N ILE A 14 23.60 30.89 3.01
CA ILE A 14 24.65 30.00 2.52
C ILE A 14 25.79 29.95 3.56
N ILE A 15 26.07 28.78 4.09
CA ILE A 15 27.29 28.52 4.86
C ILE A 15 28.18 27.54 4.08
N LEU A 16 29.34 27.99 3.66
CA LEU A 16 30.39 27.15 3.09
C LEU A 16 31.08 26.36 4.23
N LEU A 17 31.10 25.05 4.16
CA LEU A 17 31.93 24.19 5.01
C LEU A 17 32.84 23.33 4.15
N LEU A 18 34.16 23.48 4.42
CA LEU A 18 35.26 22.76 3.80
C LEU A 18 35.25 21.28 4.21
N GLY A 19 35.44 20.42 3.21
CA GLY A 19 35.49 18.99 3.39
C GLY A 19 36.79 18.46 4.01
N VAL A 20 36.61 17.45 4.87
CA VAL A 20 37.65 16.50 5.25
C VAL A 20 37.18 15.11 4.86
N GLN A 21 37.87 14.51 3.88
CA GLN A 21 37.62 13.12 3.47
C GLN A 21 38.22 12.15 4.48
N PHE A 22 37.40 11.39 5.17
CA PHE A 22 37.82 10.17 5.86
C PHE A 22 37.52 8.95 4.97
N ILE A 23 38.60 8.27 4.54
CA ILE A 23 38.50 6.98 3.87
C ILE A 23 38.31 5.92 4.94
N ALA A 24 37.06 5.44 5.11
CA ALA A 24 36.78 4.26 5.91
C ALA A 24 36.97 3.00 5.05
N VAL A 25 38.03 2.26 5.30
CA VAL A 25 38.27 0.93 4.72
C VAL A 25 37.42 -0.06 5.52
N SER A 26 36.26 -0.44 4.99
CA SER A 26 35.45 -1.53 5.54
C SER A 26 36.12 -2.87 5.23
N LEU A 27 36.67 -3.52 6.24
CA LEU A 27 37.12 -4.90 6.19
C LEU A 27 35.88 -5.81 6.21
N LEU A 28 35.40 -6.20 5.03
CA LEU A 28 34.46 -7.30 4.86
C LEU A 28 35.18 -8.61 5.23
N HIS A 29 34.99 -9.07 6.46
CA HIS A 29 35.30 -10.43 6.85
C HIS A 29 34.24 -11.36 6.22
N GLY A 30 34.61 -11.96 5.09
CA GLY A 30 33.81 -13.03 4.51
C GLY A 30 33.73 -14.20 5.48
N ILE A 31 32.57 -14.43 6.07
CA ILE A 31 32.27 -15.66 6.82
C ILE A 31 32.19 -16.77 5.79
N THR A 32 33.27 -17.57 5.65
CA THR A 32 33.24 -18.81 4.87
C THR A 32 32.46 -19.84 5.68
N VAL A 33 31.22 -20.10 5.28
CA VAL A 33 30.42 -21.20 5.81
C VAL A 33 31.02 -22.51 5.26
N PRO A 34 31.28 -23.52 6.08
CA PRO A 34 31.77 -24.82 5.60
C PRO A 34 30.81 -25.40 4.56
N ASP A 35 31.34 -26.01 3.50
CA ASP A 35 30.56 -26.56 2.37
C ASP A 35 29.63 -27.73 2.74
N ASP A 36 29.77 -28.31 3.94
CA ASP A 36 28.98 -29.46 4.43
C ASP A 36 27.69 -29.07 5.19
N VAL A 37 27.41 -27.79 5.42
CA VAL A 37 26.15 -27.38 6.06
C VAL A 37 25.08 -27.25 4.97
N GLN A 38 24.09 -28.14 5.00
CA GLN A 38 22.93 -28.07 4.12
C GLN A 38 22.18 -26.77 4.40
N ARG A 39 22.35 -25.75 3.53
CA ARG A 39 21.69 -24.45 3.66
C ARG A 39 20.19 -24.58 3.54
N ALA A 40 19.47 -23.95 4.45
CA ALA A 40 18.01 -23.90 4.38
C ALA A 40 17.53 -23.21 3.10
N LYS A 41 16.56 -23.80 2.41
CA LYS A 41 16.00 -23.27 1.15
C LYS A 41 14.49 -23.38 1.14
N PRO A 42 13.79 -22.45 0.46
CA PRO A 42 12.36 -22.58 0.19
C PRO A 42 12.05 -23.91 -0.52
N ARG A 43 10.96 -24.54 -0.11
CA ARG A 43 10.51 -25.83 -0.63
C ARG A 43 9.17 -25.67 -1.33
N PHE A 44 8.98 -26.40 -2.43
CA PHE A 44 7.75 -26.35 -3.22
C PHE A 44 7.19 -27.75 -3.42
N VAL A 45 5.91 -27.94 -3.13
CA VAL A 45 5.15 -29.16 -3.38
C VAL A 45 3.85 -28.76 -4.08
N ASP A 46 3.46 -29.48 -5.12
CA ASP A 46 2.25 -29.22 -5.91
C ASP A 46 2.13 -27.76 -6.38
N GLY A 47 3.28 -27.14 -6.66
CA GLY A 47 3.33 -25.76 -7.16
C GLY A 47 3.16 -24.67 -6.10
N GLN A 48 3.27 -25.00 -4.83
CA GLN A 48 3.10 -24.12 -3.68
C GLN A 48 4.31 -24.12 -2.76
N ALA A 49 4.68 -22.96 -2.24
CA ALA A 49 5.68 -22.83 -1.19
C ALA A 49 5.19 -23.52 0.09
N GLN A 50 6.02 -24.37 0.66
CA GLN A 50 5.74 -25.11 1.90
C GLN A 50 6.40 -24.45 3.09
N VAL A 51 5.86 -24.68 4.28
CA VAL A 51 6.52 -24.33 5.54
C VAL A 51 7.84 -25.11 5.63
N VAL A 52 8.92 -24.41 5.91
CA VAL A 52 10.27 -24.95 6.12
C VAL A 52 10.58 -24.90 7.62
N ASP A 53 11.01 -26.01 8.18
CA ASP A 53 11.21 -26.11 9.63
C ASP A 53 12.24 -25.10 10.16
N GLU A 54 13.26 -24.81 9.37
CA GLU A 54 14.31 -23.85 9.70
C GLU A 54 13.84 -22.38 9.64
N PHE A 55 12.67 -22.10 9.04
CA PHE A 55 12.11 -20.77 8.89
C PHE A 55 10.94 -20.46 9.85
N LYS A 56 10.41 -21.45 10.55
CA LYS A 56 9.16 -21.31 11.32
C LYS A 56 9.32 -20.71 12.71
N ASP A 57 10.54 -20.71 13.26
CA ASP A 57 10.81 -20.20 14.59
C ASP A 57 10.81 -18.67 14.58
N SER A 58 9.72 -18.08 15.07
CA SER A 58 9.52 -16.63 15.08
C SER A 58 10.51 -15.86 15.96
N GLU A 59 11.10 -16.52 16.97
CA GLU A 59 12.12 -15.90 17.84
C GLU A 59 13.45 -15.67 17.11
N GLN A 60 13.64 -16.35 15.98
CA GLN A 60 14.82 -16.22 15.13
C GLN A 60 14.62 -15.31 13.91
N TRP A 61 13.44 -14.77 13.72
CA TRP A 61 13.22 -13.83 12.61
C TRP A 61 13.92 -12.51 12.85
N ILE A 62 14.46 -11.95 11.79
CA ILE A 62 15.02 -10.60 11.81
C ILE A 62 13.89 -9.62 11.57
N GLN A 63 13.72 -8.71 12.53
CA GLN A 63 12.70 -7.67 12.49
C GLN A 63 13.37 -6.31 12.71
N HIS A 64 13.15 -5.38 11.81
CA HIS A 64 13.62 -4.01 11.94
C HIS A 64 12.73 -3.06 11.15
N ASP A 65 12.76 -1.80 11.52
CA ASP A 65 12.14 -0.71 10.77
C ASP A 65 13.19 0.23 10.17
N LEU A 66 12.78 0.94 9.11
CA LEU A 66 13.60 1.89 8.38
C LEU A 66 12.71 2.94 7.69
N TRP A 67 13.34 3.96 7.13
CA TRP A 67 12.65 5.02 6.37
C TRP A 67 13.19 5.08 4.94
N VAL A 68 12.29 4.85 3.97
CA VAL A 68 12.63 4.87 2.54
C VAL A 68 12.32 6.24 1.94
N GLU A 69 13.33 6.88 1.36
CA GLU A 69 13.18 8.16 0.71
C GLU A 69 12.41 8.06 -0.60
N THR A 70 11.43 8.94 -0.77
CA THR A 70 10.56 9.04 -1.95
C THR A 70 11.12 10.05 -2.96
N THR A 71 10.30 10.43 -3.94
CA THR A 71 10.62 11.44 -4.95
C THR A 71 9.76 12.71 -4.82
N PHE A 72 9.02 12.84 -3.72
CA PHE A 72 8.09 13.92 -3.47
C PHE A 72 8.30 14.54 -2.08
N ASP A 73 7.83 15.77 -1.93
CA ASP A 73 7.71 16.55 -0.70
C ASP A 73 6.27 17.07 -0.65
N THR A 74 5.41 16.46 0.17
CA THR A 74 3.99 16.79 0.22
C THR A 74 3.61 17.60 1.45
N ASP A 75 4.48 17.68 2.46
CA ASP A 75 4.28 18.52 3.65
C ASP A 75 4.99 19.88 3.57
N GLY A 76 5.72 20.13 2.47
CA GLY A 76 6.30 21.42 2.13
C GLY A 76 7.48 21.83 3.02
N ASP A 77 8.15 20.87 3.68
CA ASP A 77 9.30 21.15 4.57
C ASP A 77 10.61 21.35 3.79
N GLY A 78 10.58 21.16 2.47
CA GLY A 78 11.72 21.31 1.55
C GLY A 78 12.62 20.08 1.50
N LYS A 79 12.19 18.93 2.02
CA LYS A 79 12.87 17.65 1.94
C LYS A 79 11.96 16.62 1.30
N LEU A 80 12.56 15.58 0.73
CA LEU A 80 11.81 14.45 0.22
C LEU A 80 11.22 13.66 1.38
N ASP A 81 9.92 13.33 1.27
CA ASP A 81 9.21 12.53 2.26
C ASP A 81 9.80 11.12 2.36
N ARG A 82 9.82 10.55 3.55
CA ARG A 82 10.28 9.19 3.79
C ARG A 82 9.14 8.30 4.28
N MET A 83 9.00 7.14 3.64
CA MET A 83 8.06 6.09 4.03
C MET A 83 8.61 5.29 5.20
N HIS A 84 7.87 5.18 6.28
CA HIS A 84 8.17 4.24 7.36
C HIS A 84 7.85 2.81 6.92
N VAL A 85 8.83 1.93 7.04
CA VAL A 85 8.78 0.54 6.56
C VAL A 85 9.22 -0.39 7.69
N ASP A 86 8.51 -1.51 7.90
CA ASP A 86 9.02 -2.63 8.68
C ASP A 86 9.36 -3.83 7.78
N VAL A 87 10.33 -4.60 8.20
CA VAL A 87 10.81 -5.80 7.50
C VAL A 87 10.85 -6.96 8.48
N THR A 88 10.23 -8.08 8.09
CA THR A 88 10.42 -9.36 8.78
C THR A 88 10.91 -10.40 7.81
N ARG A 89 12.03 -11.06 8.13
CA ARG A 89 12.68 -12.05 7.26
C ARG A 89 13.36 -13.16 8.05
N GLN A 90 13.69 -14.25 7.38
CA GLN A 90 14.38 -15.39 7.96
C GLN A 90 15.80 -15.00 8.42
N ARG A 91 16.27 -15.53 9.56
CA ARG A 91 17.64 -15.36 10.03
C ARG A 91 18.68 -15.77 8.98
N GLN A 92 18.39 -16.77 8.17
CA GLN A 92 19.25 -17.29 7.13
C GLN A 92 19.61 -16.26 6.04
N THR A 93 18.83 -15.20 5.94
CA THR A 93 19.16 -14.06 5.06
C THR A 93 20.38 -13.27 5.54
N GLU A 94 20.73 -13.34 6.84
CA GLU A 94 21.97 -12.80 7.42
C GLU A 94 23.07 -13.86 7.51
N THR A 95 22.72 -15.06 7.99
CA THR A 95 23.71 -16.06 8.40
C THR A 95 24.16 -16.97 7.26
N GLU A 96 23.36 -17.09 6.20
CA GLU A 96 23.62 -18.04 5.10
C GLU A 96 23.58 -17.36 3.72
N ALA A 97 23.52 -16.03 3.68
CA ALA A 97 23.35 -15.25 2.45
C ALA A 97 22.14 -15.69 1.60
N LEU A 98 21.08 -16.21 2.26
CA LEU A 98 19.84 -16.55 1.60
C LEU A 98 19.20 -15.27 1.03
N GLN A 99 18.82 -15.30 -0.24
CA GLN A 99 18.02 -14.24 -0.85
C GLN A 99 16.59 -14.75 -1.06
N VAL A 100 15.62 -13.92 -0.70
CA VAL A 100 14.19 -14.25 -0.78
C VAL A 100 13.40 -13.12 -1.46
N PRO A 101 12.31 -13.43 -2.16
CA PRO A 101 11.39 -12.43 -2.65
C PRO A 101 10.53 -11.88 -1.51
N VAL A 102 9.85 -10.77 -1.78
CA VAL A 102 9.06 -10.02 -0.80
C VAL A 102 7.58 -10.15 -1.08
N ILE A 103 6.79 -10.32 0.00
CA ILE A 103 5.36 -10.01 0.02
C ILE A 103 5.19 -8.72 0.78
N TYR A 104 4.59 -7.72 0.13
CA TYR A 104 4.49 -6.36 0.60
C TYR A 104 3.03 -5.93 0.77
N GLU A 105 2.71 -5.34 1.92
CA GLU A 105 1.44 -4.70 2.22
C GLU A 105 1.69 -3.26 2.69
N SER A 106 1.04 -2.28 2.06
CA SER A 106 1.07 -0.87 2.49
C SER A 106 -0.33 -0.47 2.92
N SER A 107 -0.42 0.33 3.99
CA SER A 107 -1.71 0.65 4.60
C SER A 107 -1.69 2.02 5.27
N PRO A 108 -2.79 2.79 5.18
CA PRO A 108 -2.97 4.01 5.98
C PRO A 108 -3.43 3.70 7.42
N TYR A 109 -3.75 2.44 7.76
CA TYR A 109 -4.43 2.06 9.00
C TYR A 109 -3.53 1.49 10.10
N PHE A 110 -2.25 1.23 9.82
CA PHE A 110 -1.37 0.55 10.79
C PHE A 110 -1.17 1.33 12.10
N SER A 111 -1.33 2.64 12.08
CA SER A 111 -1.18 3.51 13.26
C SER A 111 -2.51 4.00 13.84
N GLY A 112 -3.60 3.34 13.49
CA GLY A 112 -4.94 3.65 13.96
C GLY A 112 -5.76 4.47 12.97
N THR A 113 -7.00 4.74 13.35
CA THR A 113 -7.97 5.51 12.57
C THR A 113 -8.67 6.53 13.45
N GLY A 114 -9.15 7.61 12.86
CA GLY A 114 -9.86 8.68 13.54
C GLY A 114 -11.25 8.28 14.04
N SER A 115 -11.98 9.27 14.54
CA SER A 115 -13.35 9.09 15.01
C SER A 115 -14.33 9.00 13.84
N ASN A 116 -15.29 8.11 13.96
CA ASN A 116 -16.43 7.98 13.05
C ASN A 116 -17.73 8.60 13.63
N ASP A 117 -17.62 9.60 14.53
CA ASP A 117 -18.77 10.34 15.03
C ASP A 117 -19.46 11.07 13.86
N LYS A 118 -20.79 10.98 13.81
CA LYS A 118 -21.61 11.56 12.72
C LYS A 118 -21.42 13.06 12.53
N LYS A 119 -21.05 13.80 13.57
CA LYS A 119 -20.76 15.24 13.47
C LYS A 119 -19.54 15.58 12.61
N TYR A 120 -18.67 14.59 12.35
CA TYR A 120 -17.51 14.68 11.47
C TYR A 120 -17.81 14.19 10.05
N SER A 121 -19.07 13.91 9.73
CA SER A 121 -19.54 13.49 8.42
C SER A 121 -20.51 14.51 7.85
N TRP A 122 -20.62 14.54 6.53
CA TRP A 122 -21.58 15.39 5.83
C TRP A 122 -23.02 14.98 6.13
N ASP A 123 -23.92 15.98 6.28
CA ASP A 123 -25.35 15.69 6.35
C ASP A 123 -25.84 15.24 4.96
N PRO A 124 -26.36 14.02 4.80
CA PRO A 124 -26.89 13.56 3.54
C PRO A 124 -28.24 14.20 3.16
N SER A 125 -28.89 14.89 4.10
CA SER A 125 -30.23 15.48 3.93
C SER A 125 -30.17 16.93 3.45
N HIS A 126 -29.44 17.19 2.35
CA HIS A 126 -29.42 18.50 1.72
C HIS A 126 -30.07 18.49 0.34
N GLU A 127 -30.54 19.65 -0.11
CA GLU A 127 -31.17 19.81 -1.42
C GLU A 127 -30.15 19.65 -2.57
N VAL A 128 -30.56 19.00 -3.64
CA VAL A 128 -29.70 18.82 -4.83
C VAL A 128 -29.36 20.19 -5.44
N GLY A 129 -28.08 20.40 -5.70
CA GLY A 129 -27.56 21.64 -6.26
C GLY A 129 -27.31 22.76 -5.23
N GLU A 130 -27.56 22.52 -3.95
CA GLU A 130 -27.18 23.43 -2.88
C GLU A 130 -25.88 22.99 -2.21
N LYS A 131 -25.09 23.96 -1.75
CA LYS A 131 -23.89 23.66 -0.96
C LYS A 131 -24.33 23.21 0.44
N PRO A 132 -24.02 21.96 0.84
CA PRO A 132 -24.36 21.50 2.18
C PRO A 132 -23.58 22.27 3.25
N PRO A 133 -24.11 22.37 4.50
CA PRO A 133 -23.35 22.91 5.60
C PRO A 133 -22.11 22.06 5.88
N MET A 134 -21.01 22.71 6.24
CA MET A 134 -19.77 22.01 6.63
C MET A 134 -19.99 21.20 7.90
N HIS A 135 -19.41 20.01 7.93
CA HIS A 135 -19.29 19.22 9.14
C HIS A 135 -18.19 19.77 10.08
N GLU A 136 -18.14 19.28 11.32
CA GLU A 136 -17.04 19.58 12.24
C GLU A 136 -15.78 18.81 11.83
N SER A 137 -14.59 19.37 12.07
CA SER A 137 -13.35 18.61 11.96
C SER A 137 -13.10 17.79 13.23
N PRO A 138 -12.67 16.52 13.12
CA PRO A 138 -12.34 15.73 14.28
C PRO A 138 -11.08 16.27 14.98
N PRO A 139 -10.91 15.99 16.29
CA PRO A 139 -9.65 16.27 16.95
C PRO A 139 -8.51 15.47 16.31
N PRO A 140 -7.27 15.95 16.40
CA PRO A 140 -6.11 15.21 15.97
C PRO A 140 -6.10 13.80 16.55
N MET A 141 -5.79 12.81 15.69
CA MET A 141 -5.67 11.43 16.13
C MET A 141 -4.42 11.25 16.98
N GLU A 142 -4.56 10.56 18.11
CA GLU A 142 -3.38 10.12 18.87
C GLU A 142 -2.64 9.04 18.08
N TYR A 143 -1.36 9.28 17.85
CA TYR A 143 -0.49 8.36 17.16
C TYR A 143 -0.34 7.04 17.94
N GLN A 144 -0.62 5.92 17.28
CA GLN A 144 -0.46 4.58 17.81
C GLN A 144 0.53 3.81 16.96
N SER A 145 1.73 3.55 17.48
CA SER A 145 2.73 2.73 16.80
C SER A 145 3.04 1.45 17.56
N LYS A 146 3.14 0.35 16.82
CA LYS A 146 3.56 -0.96 17.33
C LYS A 146 4.96 -1.32 16.80
N ARG A 147 5.85 -0.37 16.77
CA ARG A 147 7.21 -0.56 16.27
C ARG A 147 7.97 -1.69 16.99
N PRO A 148 8.85 -2.40 16.28
CA PRO A 148 9.15 -2.32 14.85
C PRO A 148 8.10 -2.99 13.96
N LEU A 149 7.13 -3.69 14.51
CA LEU A 149 6.15 -4.49 13.82
C LEU A 149 4.84 -3.71 13.63
N MET A 150 4.44 -3.43 12.39
CA MET A 150 3.16 -2.80 12.06
C MET A 150 2.01 -3.80 12.04
N SER A 151 2.23 -5.00 11.49
CA SER A 151 1.22 -6.04 11.36
C SER A 151 1.85 -7.43 11.40
N SER A 152 1.18 -8.40 12.03
CA SER A 152 1.61 -9.82 12.03
C SER A 152 0.91 -10.64 10.91
N ARG A 153 -0.13 -10.10 10.30
CA ARG A 153 -1.06 -10.84 9.43
C ARG A 153 -0.39 -11.60 8.29
N GLN A 154 0.56 -10.97 7.58
CA GLN A 154 1.27 -11.61 6.47
C GLN A 154 2.48 -12.40 6.93
N ILE A 155 3.11 -11.99 8.03
CA ILE A 155 4.36 -12.54 8.53
C ILE A 155 4.22 -14.03 8.85
N GLU A 156 3.24 -14.41 9.66
CA GLU A 156 3.01 -15.80 10.07
C GLU A 156 2.71 -16.74 8.89
N ARG A 157 2.18 -16.19 7.82
CA ARG A 157 1.86 -16.96 6.60
C ARG A 157 3.06 -17.16 5.71
N TRP A 158 3.85 -16.10 5.49
CA TRP A 158 4.78 -16.09 4.37
C TRP A 158 6.24 -16.27 4.79
N VAL A 159 6.65 -15.77 5.97
CA VAL A 159 8.03 -15.94 6.44
C VAL A 159 8.39 -17.42 6.61
N PRO A 160 7.54 -18.29 7.20
CA PRO A 160 7.85 -19.72 7.28
C PRO A 160 7.94 -20.43 5.91
N ARG A 161 7.45 -19.77 4.85
CA ARG A 161 7.46 -20.32 3.48
C ARG A 161 8.58 -19.78 2.59
N GLY A 162 9.49 -19.01 3.18
CA GLY A 162 10.67 -18.50 2.49
C GLY A 162 10.47 -17.16 1.78
N PHE A 163 9.44 -16.40 2.12
CA PHE A 163 9.30 -15.01 1.68
C PHE A 163 9.71 -14.07 2.82
N ALA A 164 10.30 -12.93 2.51
CA ALA A 164 10.30 -11.82 3.45
C ALA A 164 8.95 -11.10 3.38
N VAL A 165 8.55 -10.49 4.49
CA VAL A 165 7.36 -9.65 4.56
C VAL A 165 7.77 -8.23 4.86
N VAL A 166 7.23 -7.31 4.10
CA VAL A 166 7.44 -5.86 4.23
C VAL A 166 6.09 -5.19 4.43
N HIS A 167 6.01 -4.30 5.41
CA HIS A 167 4.88 -3.38 5.56
C HIS A 167 5.36 -1.94 5.45
N SER A 168 4.50 -1.03 5.00
CA SER A 168 4.74 0.40 5.12
C SER A 168 3.48 1.14 5.52
N ALA A 169 3.63 2.18 6.33
CA ALA A 169 2.56 3.16 6.50
C ALA A 169 2.47 4.04 5.25
N SER A 170 1.24 4.35 4.81
CA SER A 170 1.02 5.28 3.67
C SER A 170 1.56 6.68 3.97
N PRO A 171 1.85 7.51 2.94
CA PRO A 171 2.30 8.89 3.17
C PRO A 171 1.39 9.66 4.13
N GLY A 172 1.97 10.40 5.06
CA GLY A 172 1.23 11.19 6.06
C GLY A 172 0.52 10.37 7.13
N THR A 173 0.79 9.05 7.23
CA THR A 173 0.22 8.19 8.27
C THR A 173 1.30 7.56 9.12
N GLY A 174 1.04 7.37 10.39
CA GLY A 174 1.99 6.78 11.32
C GLY A 174 3.30 7.55 11.40
N LEU A 175 4.41 6.87 11.13
CA LEU A 175 5.75 7.47 11.07
C LEU A 175 6.22 7.78 9.65
N SER A 176 5.37 7.60 8.64
CA SER A 176 5.66 8.08 7.29
C SER A 176 5.49 9.60 7.23
N GLN A 177 6.42 10.25 6.53
CA GLN A 177 6.41 11.71 6.32
C GLN A 177 5.40 12.10 5.23
N GLY A 178 5.20 13.40 5.07
CA GLY A 178 4.27 13.95 4.08
C GLY A 178 2.83 14.05 4.54
N CYS A 179 1.92 14.28 3.60
CA CYS A 179 0.49 14.41 3.82
C CYS A 179 -0.28 13.24 3.22
N PRO A 180 -1.34 12.73 3.87
CA PRO A 180 -2.27 11.82 3.24
C PRO A 180 -3.06 12.56 2.15
N THR A 181 -3.25 11.95 0.98
CA THR A 181 -3.96 12.59 -0.14
C THR A 181 -5.20 11.85 -0.61
N VAL A 182 -5.44 10.68 -0.06
CA VAL A 182 -6.55 9.78 -0.42
C VAL A 182 -6.63 9.55 -1.93
N GLY A 183 -5.74 8.68 -2.41
CA GLY A 183 -5.66 8.31 -3.82
C GLY A 183 -4.90 9.27 -4.73
N GLY A 184 -4.20 10.27 -4.19
CA GLY A 184 -3.32 11.12 -4.97
C GLY A 184 -2.00 10.44 -5.33
N ASP A 185 -1.17 11.12 -6.13
CA ASP A 185 0.06 10.57 -6.72
C ASP A 185 1.05 10.00 -5.70
N ASN A 186 1.17 10.61 -4.51
CA ASN A 186 2.08 10.15 -3.48
C ASN A 186 1.72 8.73 -2.96
N GLU A 187 0.46 8.33 -3.02
CA GLU A 187 0.03 6.99 -2.63
C GLU A 187 0.36 5.90 -3.67
N SER A 188 0.64 6.29 -4.91
CA SER A 188 1.23 5.42 -5.93
C SER A 188 2.76 5.42 -5.84
N LEU A 189 3.36 6.57 -5.60
CA LEU A 189 4.82 6.78 -5.59
C LEU A 189 5.48 6.32 -4.28
N GLY A 190 4.78 6.37 -3.14
CA GLY A 190 5.29 5.89 -1.86
C GLY A 190 5.65 4.38 -1.90
N PRO A 191 4.71 3.48 -2.19
CA PRO A 191 5.03 2.05 -2.32
C PRO A 191 5.98 1.78 -3.49
N LYS A 192 5.95 2.59 -4.57
CA LYS A 192 6.98 2.52 -5.62
C LYS A 192 8.38 2.75 -5.07
N ALA A 193 8.58 3.75 -4.20
CA ALA A 193 9.89 4.03 -3.60
C ALA A 193 10.38 2.84 -2.75
N VAL A 194 9.49 2.19 -1.98
CA VAL A 194 9.82 0.98 -1.21
C VAL A 194 10.26 -0.17 -2.13
N ILE A 195 9.55 -0.39 -3.25
CA ILE A 195 9.94 -1.39 -4.24
C ILE A 195 11.29 -1.01 -4.90
N ASP A 196 11.52 0.25 -5.16
CA ASP A 196 12.79 0.73 -5.70
C ASP A 196 13.94 0.54 -4.69
N TRP A 197 13.71 0.74 -3.38
CA TRP A 197 14.68 0.42 -2.35
C TRP A 197 15.00 -1.08 -2.29
N LEU A 198 14.00 -1.94 -2.34
CA LEU A 198 14.17 -3.41 -2.40
C LEU A 198 14.99 -3.86 -3.62
N ASN A 199 15.14 -3.00 -4.62
CA ASN A 199 15.89 -3.21 -5.86
C ASN A 199 17.15 -2.33 -5.97
N GLY A 200 17.56 -1.63 -4.92
CA GLY A 200 18.75 -0.77 -4.89
C GLY A 200 18.65 0.50 -5.74
N ARG A 201 17.43 0.99 -6.03
CA ARG A 201 17.20 2.21 -6.83
C ARG A 201 16.72 3.41 -6.00
N ALA A 202 16.33 3.20 -4.75
CA ALA A 202 16.03 4.25 -3.78
C ALA A 202 16.83 4.01 -2.51
N LYS A 203 16.95 5.03 -1.66
CA LYS A 203 17.66 4.96 -0.38
C LYS A 203 16.71 4.63 0.76
N GLY A 204 17.17 3.79 1.68
CA GLY A 204 16.54 3.55 2.97
C GLY A 204 17.49 4.00 4.09
N PHE A 205 16.94 4.46 5.21
CA PHE A 205 17.69 5.01 6.33
C PHE A 205 17.24 4.41 7.66
N THR A 206 18.15 4.31 8.62
CA THR A 206 17.85 3.77 9.95
C THR A 206 16.92 4.66 10.78
N THR A 207 16.81 5.95 10.43
CA THR A 207 15.98 6.93 11.14
C THR A 207 15.29 7.88 10.16
N PRO A 208 14.18 8.56 10.56
CA PRO A 208 13.43 9.45 9.66
C PRO A 208 14.24 10.65 9.17
N TYR A 209 15.24 11.09 9.93
CA TYR A 209 16.01 12.31 9.63
C TYR A 209 17.51 12.06 9.52
N GLY A 210 17.97 10.82 9.73
CA GLY A 210 19.38 10.45 9.64
C GLY A 210 19.84 10.17 8.22
N ASP A 211 21.15 9.88 8.08
CA ASP A 211 21.86 9.61 6.83
C ASP A 211 22.52 8.22 6.78
N GLU A 212 22.34 7.41 7.82
CA GLU A 212 22.84 6.03 7.85
C GLU A 212 21.96 5.14 6.97
N GLU A 213 22.54 4.70 5.83
CA GLU A 213 21.80 3.95 4.81
C GLU A 213 21.61 2.47 5.17
N VAL A 214 20.43 1.95 4.82
CA VAL A 214 20.06 0.53 4.91
C VAL A 214 19.82 -0.04 3.53
N VAL A 215 20.47 -1.16 3.22
CA VAL A 215 20.40 -1.83 1.91
C VAL A 215 19.71 -3.18 2.04
N ALA A 216 18.81 -3.49 1.11
CA ALA A 216 18.09 -4.77 1.06
C ALA A 216 18.86 -5.87 0.30
N SER A 217 20.12 -6.15 0.67
CA SER A 217 20.96 -7.16 0.01
C SER A 217 20.39 -8.58 0.05
N TRP A 218 19.50 -8.84 0.99
CA TRP A 218 18.78 -10.10 1.19
C TRP A 218 17.60 -10.30 0.23
N CYS A 219 17.20 -9.26 -0.51
CA CYS A 219 16.05 -9.33 -1.41
C CYS A 219 16.48 -9.79 -2.81
N THR A 220 15.67 -10.65 -3.44
CA THR A 220 15.85 -11.04 -4.85
C THR A 220 15.47 -9.94 -5.84
N GLY A 221 14.92 -8.83 -5.38
CA GLY A 221 14.34 -7.77 -6.21
C GLY A 221 12.92 -8.07 -6.69
N LYS A 222 12.37 -9.26 -6.43
CA LYS A 222 11.00 -9.61 -6.81
C LYS A 222 10.02 -9.35 -5.68
N VAL A 223 8.96 -8.61 -5.97
CA VAL A 223 7.95 -8.18 -5.01
C VAL A 223 6.56 -8.58 -5.48
N GLY A 224 5.77 -9.12 -4.58
CA GLY A 224 4.32 -9.30 -4.73
C GLY A 224 3.61 -8.44 -3.71
N MET A 225 2.54 -7.74 -4.10
CA MET A 225 1.74 -6.95 -3.17
C MET A 225 0.35 -7.55 -2.97
N THR A 226 -0.21 -7.37 -1.78
CA THR A 226 -1.59 -7.76 -1.45
C THR A 226 -2.13 -6.87 -0.35
N GLY A 227 -3.45 -6.83 -0.22
CA GLY A 227 -4.16 -6.13 0.84
C GLY A 227 -5.64 -6.10 0.54
N THR A 228 -6.45 -5.63 1.50
CA THR A 228 -7.90 -5.60 1.40
C THR A 228 -8.43 -4.17 1.50
N SER A 229 -9.43 -3.82 0.69
CA SER A 229 -10.03 -2.48 0.70
C SER A 229 -9.03 -1.42 0.26
N TYR A 230 -8.79 -0.38 1.03
CA TYR A 230 -7.75 0.61 0.77
C TYR A 230 -6.36 -0.05 0.61
N ASP A 231 -6.01 -1.02 1.47
CA ASP A 231 -4.77 -1.78 1.35
C ASP A 231 -4.74 -2.64 0.07
N GLY A 232 -5.90 -2.94 -0.51
CA GLY A 232 -6.06 -3.57 -1.83
C GLY A 232 -5.96 -2.57 -3.00
N THR A 233 -6.31 -1.32 -2.77
CA THR A 233 -6.12 -0.22 -3.73
C THR A 233 -4.65 0.09 -3.97
N ILE A 234 -3.85 0.13 -2.91
CA ILE A 234 -2.43 0.50 -2.97
C ILE A 234 -1.59 -0.42 -3.87
N PRO A 235 -1.75 -1.76 -3.89
CA PRO A 235 -1.10 -2.63 -4.87
C PRO A 235 -1.40 -2.25 -6.32
N LEU A 236 -2.64 -1.85 -6.61
CA LEU A 236 -3.03 -1.37 -7.94
C LEU A 236 -2.36 -0.03 -8.24
N ALA A 237 -2.42 0.92 -7.31
CA ALA A 237 -1.76 2.23 -7.40
C ALA A 237 -0.24 2.09 -7.67
N ALA A 238 0.44 1.23 -6.92
CA ALA A 238 1.85 0.93 -7.17
C ALA A 238 2.10 0.33 -8.57
N ALA A 239 1.22 -0.57 -9.02
CA ALA A 239 1.35 -1.23 -10.32
C ALA A 239 1.17 -0.27 -11.50
N THR A 240 0.33 0.78 -11.38
CA THR A 240 0.14 1.80 -12.42
C THR A 240 1.42 2.59 -12.69
N THR A 241 2.34 2.70 -11.72
CA THR A 241 3.64 3.35 -11.91
C THR A 241 4.58 2.58 -12.86
N GLY A 242 4.29 1.31 -13.15
CA GLY A 242 5.16 0.43 -13.94
C GLY A 242 6.48 0.08 -13.26
N VAL A 243 6.55 0.19 -11.92
CA VAL A 243 7.78 -0.04 -11.14
C VAL A 243 8.35 -1.43 -11.42
N LYS A 244 9.64 -1.49 -11.73
CA LYS A 244 10.34 -2.76 -11.97
C LYS A 244 10.53 -3.52 -10.65
N GLY A 245 10.32 -4.82 -10.70
CA GLY A 245 10.39 -5.69 -9.53
C GLY A 245 9.02 -6.00 -8.92
N LEU A 246 7.97 -5.22 -9.20
CA LEU A 246 6.60 -5.60 -8.88
C LEU A 246 6.10 -6.62 -9.91
N GLU A 247 6.14 -7.90 -9.54
CA GLU A 247 5.83 -9.02 -10.44
C GLU A 247 4.35 -9.41 -10.42
N VAL A 248 3.71 -9.26 -9.25
CA VAL A 248 2.33 -9.71 -9.03
C VAL A 248 1.63 -8.88 -7.98
N ILE A 249 0.34 -8.61 -8.23
CA ILE A 249 -0.54 -8.00 -7.23
C ILE A 249 -1.76 -8.90 -6.98
N ILE A 250 -2.20 -8.93 -5.71
CA ILE A 250 -3.43 -9.62 -5.29
C ILE A 250 -4.31 -8.61 -4.54
N PRO A 251 -4.98 -7.69 -5.27
CA PRO A 251 -5.91 -6.73 -4.67
C PRO A 251 -7.21 -7.42 -4.27
N ILE A 252 -7.67 -7.18 -3.04
CA ILE A 252 -8.89 -7.76 -2.48
C ILE A 252 -9.87 -6.63 -2.19
N ALA A 253 -11.03 -6.64 -2.82
CA ALA A 253 -12.07 -5.61 -2.71
C ALA A 253 -11.51 -4.17 -2.83
N PRO A 254 -10.67 -3.87 -3.83
CA PRO A 254 -10.02 -2.56 -3.95
C PRO A 254 -11.01 -1.48 -4.38
N ASN A 255 -10.86 -0.27 -3.83
CA ASN A 255 -11.40 0.92 -4.46
C ASN A 255 -10.51 1.27 -5.66
N THR A 256 -11.06 1.33 -6.85
CA THR A 256 -10.31 1.57 -8.09
C THR A 256 -10.61 2.94 -8.73
N SER A 257 -11.54 3.67 -8.14
CA SER A 257 -11.89 5.05 -8.52
C SER A 257 -12.62 5.71 -7.36
N TYR A 258 -12.03 6.76 -6.81
CA TYR A 258 -12.67 7.50 -5.72
C TYR A 258 -13.94 8.23 -6.20
N TYR A 259 -14.03 8.58 -7.48
CA TYR A 259 -15.27 9.08 -8.06
C TYR A 259 -16.40 8.06 -7.94
N HIS A 260 -16.21 6.85 -8.43
CA HIS A 260 -17.24 5.79 -8.35
C HIS A 260 -17.54 5.34 -6.90
N TYR A 261 -16.64 5.63 -5.98
CA TYR A 261 -16.83 5.33 -4.57
C TYR A 261 -17.71 6.37 -3.86
N TYR A 262 -17.56 7.67 -4.21
CA TYR A 262 -18.28 8.79 -3.59
C TYR A 262 -19.33 9.45 -4.48
N ARG A 263 -19.42 9.08 -5.73
CA ARG A 263 -20.36 9.64 -6.71
C ARG A 263 -21.05 8.52 -7.50
N SER A 264 -22.25 8.79 -7.98
CA SER A 264 -22.99 7.88 -8.86
C SER A 264 -23.80 8.70 -9.85
N HIS A 265 -23.35 8.72 -11.12
CA HIS A 265 -24.04 9.44 -12.19
C HIS A 265 -24.31 10.93 -11.87
N GLY A 266 -23.34 11.64 -11.28
CA GLY A 266 -23.49 13.04 -10.87
C GLY A 266 -24.19 13.23 -9.51
N LEU A 267 -24.57 12.15 -8.83
CA LEU A 267 -25.12 12.20 -7.48
C LEU A 267 -24.02 11.97 -6.44
N VAL A 268 -24.01 12.77 -5.40
CA VAL A 268 -23.20 12.51 -4.22
C VAL A 268 -23.78 11.30 -3.49
N ARG A 269 -22.94 10.32 -3.24
CA ARG A 269 -23.29 9.11 -2.48
C ARG A 269 -22.29 8.91 -1.34
N HIS A 270 -22.58 8.00 -0.46
CA HIS A 270 -21.66 7.52 0.55
C HIS A 270 -21.44 6.00 0.37
N PRO A 271 -20.29 5.46 0.78
CA PRO A 271 -20.09 4.01 0.85
C PRO A 271 -21.07 3.35 1.83
N GLY A 272 -21.46 2.13 1.55
CA GLY A 272 -22.40 1.40 2.42
C GLY A 272 -21.86 1.28 3.85
N GLY A 273 -22.67 1.70 4.82
CA GLY A 273 -22.32 1.71 6.24
C GLY A 273 -21.70 3.02 6.75
N TYR A 274 -21.24 3.91 5.87
CA TYR A 274 -20.55 5.16 6.23
C TYR A 274 -21.34 6.37 5.73
N ILE A 275 -22.53 6.60 6.32
CA ILE A 275 -23.44 7.66 5.89
C ILE A 275 -22.80 9.03 6.12
N GLY A 276 -22.70 9.82 5.04
CA GLY A 276 -22.09 11.14 5.05
C GLY A 276 -20.58 11.17 4.86
N GLU A 277 -19.93 10.00 4.65
CA GLU A 277 -18.53 9.96 4.27
C GLU A 277 -18.32 10.55 2.87
N ASP A 278 -17.25 11.33 2.72
CA ASP A 278 -16.66 11.74 1.46
C ASP A 278 -15.14 11.72 1.61
N ILE A 279 -14.41 12.12 0.59
CA ILE A 279 -12.95 11.98 0.54
C ILE A 279 -12.23 12.76 1.65
N ASP A 280 -12.75 13.91 2.05
CA ASP A 280 -12.24 14.72 3.14
C ASP A 280 -12.47 14.08 4.53
N VAL A 281 -13.60 13.40 4.71
CA VAL A 281 -13.88 12.60 5.91
C VAL A 281 -12.94 11.40 6.00
N LEU A 282 -12.67 10.73 4.87
CA LEU A 282 -11.70 9.64 4.83
C LEU A 282 -10.28 10.16 5.10
N TYR A 283 -9.92 11.34 4.58
CA TYR A 283 -8.66 12.00 4.91
C TYR A 283 -8.50 12.18 6.42
N ASP A 284 -9.49 12.77 7.09
CA ASP A 284 -9.47 12.96 8.54
C ASP A 284 -9.38 11.63 9.30
N TRP A 285 -9.99 10.58 8.75
CA TRP A 285 -10.01 9.27 9.39
C TRP A 285 -8.66 8.55 9.33
N ILE A 286 -7.83 8.80 8.33
CA ILE A 286 -6.52 8.17 8.18
C ILE A 286 -5.35 9.06 8.61
N ASN A 287 -5.56 10.37 8.81
CA ASN A 287 -4.50 11.33 9.11
C ASN A 287 -3.91 11.10 10.52
N SER A 288 -3.04 10.11 10.62
CA SER A 288 -2.36 9.66 11.84
C SER A 288 -0.88 10.05 11.89
N GLY A 289 -0.43 10.93 10.98
CA GLY A 289 0.96 11.38 10.91
C GLY A 289 1.39 12.29 12.06
N GLU A 290 2.62 12.74 12.00
CA GLU A 290 3.20 13.63 13.03
C GLU A 290 2.38 14.93 13.20
N PRO A 291 2.05 15.31 14.44
CA PRO A 291 1.19 16.48 14.70
C PRO A 291 1.71 17.79 14.11
N GLU A 292 3.02 17.95 14.00
CA GLU A 292 3.68 19.15 13.50
C GLU A 292 3.36 19.45 12.03
N ARG A 293 3.03 18.41 11.25
CA ARG A 293 2.66 18.55 9.82
C ARG A 293 1.18 18.76 9.61
N ARG A 294 0.37 18.41 10.60
CA ARG A 294 -1.09 18.35 10.47
C ARG A 294 -1.67 19.68 10.00
N GLU A 295 -1.25 20.81 10.58
CA GLU A 295 -1.76 22.13 10.18
C GLU A 295 -1.52 22.41 8.69
N TYR A 296 -0.33 22.10 8.20
CA TYR A 296 0.00 22.25 6.78
C TYR A 296 -0.84 21.32 5.90
N CYS A 297 -0.92 20.05 6.24
CA CYS A 297 -1.66 19.04 5.47
C CYS A 297 -3.17 19.32 5.46
N ASP A 298 -3.75 19.66 6.62
CA ASP A 298 -5.16 20.03 6.72
C ASP A 298 -5.46 21.23 5.82
N CYS A 299 -4.62 22.28 5.88
CA CYS A 299 -4.83 23.50 5.11
C CYS A 299 -4.71 23.27 3.60
N ASN A 300 -3.63 22.61 3.14
CA ASN A 300 -3.32 22.54 1.73
C ASN A 300 -4.01 21.36 1.03
N VAL A 301 -4.15 20.23 1.70
CA VAL A 301 -4.75 19.01 1.09
C VAL A 301 -6.25 18.98 1.36
N ARG A 302 -6.69 18.94 2.63
CA ARG A 302 -8.12 18.81 2.94
C ARG A 302 -8.91 20.07 2.59
N ASP A 303 -8.51 21.24 3.16
CA ASP A 303 -9.31 22.47 3.12
C ASP A 303 -9.18 23.21 1.78
N GLN A 304 -8.11 22.97 1.02
CA GLN A 304 -7.92 23.59 -0.30
C GLN A 304 -8.13 22.55 -1.41
N GLU A 305 -7.21 21.61 -1.62
CA GLU A 305 -7.24 20.71 -2.79
C GLU A 305 -8.53 19.88 -2.85
N MET A 306 -8.88 19.20 -1.74
CA MET A 306 -10.08 18.35 -1.71
C MET A 306 -11.35 19.19 -1.80
N MET A 307 -11.47 20.28 -0.99
CA MET A 307 -12.67 21.13 -0.97
C MET A 307 -12.93 21.85 -2.29
N GLU A 308 -11.90 22.14 -3.07
CA GLU A 308 -12.05 22.73 -4.41
C GLU A 308 -12.36 21.66 -5.47
N GLY A 309 -11.81 20.43 -5.30
CA GLY A 309 -11.83 19.38 -6.31
C GLY A 309 -13.01 18.43 -6.27
N PHE A 310 -13.51 18.05 -5.09
CA PHE A 310 -14.48 16.95 -4.96
C PHE A 310 -15.92 17.30 -5.37
N ASP A 311 -16.24 18.58 -5.53
CA ASP A 311 -17.50 19.12 -6.03
C ASP A 311 -18.77 18.42 -5.50
N ARG A 312 -19.23 18.82 -4.33
CA ARG A 312 -20.47 18.29 -3.76
C ARG A 312 -21.74 18.98 -4.28
N VAL A 313 -21.59 20.03 -5.09
CA VAL A 313 -22.74 20.79 -5.62
C VAL A 313 -23.26 20.13 -6.91
N THR A 314 -22.37 19.88 -7.88
CA THR A 314 -22.77 19.24 -9.15
C THR A 314 -22.58 17.72 -9.14
N GLY A 315 -21.63 17.22 -8.36
CA GLY A 315 -21.26 15.81 -8.36
C GLY A 315 -20.59 15.33 -9.64
N ASP A 316 -20.15 16.26 -10.49
CA ASP A 316 -19.57 15.96 -11.78
C ASP A 316 -18.17 15.36 -11.70
N TYR A 317 -17.84 14.56 -12.70
CA TYR A 317 -16.48 14.05 -12.90
C TYR A 317 -15.59 15.17 -13.44
N ASN A 318 -14.44 15.39 -12.80
CA ASN A 318 -13.48 16.42 -13.14
C ASN A 318 -12.03 15.90 -13.01
N GLU A 319 -11.03 16.77 -13.19
CA GLU A 319 -9.61 16.39 -13.15
C GLU A 319 -9.18 15.88 -11.77
N PHE A 320 -9.74 16.38 -10.67
CA PHE A 320 -9.48 15.88 -9.32
C PHE A 320 -9.83 14.40 -9.18
N TRP A 321 -11.01 14.02 -9.68
CA TRP A 321 -11.46 12.63 -9.69
C TRP A 321 -10.72 11.78 -10.72
N ALA A 322 -10.35 12.37 -11.88
CA ALA A 322 -9.56 11.68 -12.89
C ALA A 322 -8.19 11.25 -12.37
N GLY A 323 -7.51 12.10 -11.59
CA GLY A 323 -6.25 11.76 -10.91
C GLY A 323 -6.39 10.69 -9.81
N ARG A 324 -7.63 10.30 -9.48
CA ARG A 324 -7.97 9.27 -8.47
C ARG A 324 -8.77 8.11 -9.07
N ASP A 325 -8.69 7.91 -10.38
CA ASP A 325 -9.28 6.78 -11.12
C ASP A 325 -8.19 6.00 -11.85
N TYR A 326 -7.74 4.91 -11.26
CA TYR A 326 -6.58 4.13 -11.71
C TYR A 326 -6.74 3.48 -13.09
N ILE A 327 -7.95 3.50 -13.69
CA ILE A 327 -8.16 2.98 -15.04
C ILE A 327 -7.37 3.79 -16.09
N HIS A 328 -7.14 5.07 -15.82
CA HIS A 328 -6.42 5.97 -16.72
C HIS A 328 -4.90 5.72 -16.69
N ASP A 329 -4.38 5.17 -15.59
CA ASP A 329 -2.94 5.02 -15.34
C ASP A 329 -2.43 3.60 -15.58
N LEU A 330 -3.26 2.71 -16.11
CA LEU A 330 -2.86 1.33 -16.38
C LEU A 330 -1.77 1.20 -17.48
N GLY A 331 -1.48 2.27 -18.23
CA GLY A 331 -0.51 2.26 -19.33
C GLY A 331 0.82 1.58 -18.99
N PRO A 332 1.54 2.00 -17.95
CA PRO A 332 2.84 1.44 -17.55
C PRO A 332 2.76 0.07 -16.86
N MET A 333 1.61 -0.35 -16.34
CA MET A 333 1.46 -1.59 -15.55
C MET A 333 2.02 -2.82 -16.25
N ARG A 334 2.77 -3.65 -15.51
CA ARG A 334 3.40 -4.89 -15.96
C ARG A 334 3.09 -6.09 -15.07
N ALA A 335 2.71 -5.85 -13.81
CA ALA A 335 2.45 -6.90 -12.85
C ALA A 335 1.29 -7.80 -13.26
N ALA A 336 1.41 -9.08 -12.99
CA ALA A 336 0.29 -10.01 -13.06
C ALA A 336 -0.72 -9.72 -11.94
N MET A 337 -2.02 -9.99 -12.17
CA MET A 337 -3.06 -9.63 -11.22
C MET A 337 -4.03 -10.78 -10.91
N LEU A 338 -4.15 -11.13 -9.63
CA LEU A 338 -5.25 -11.93 -9.10
C LEU A 338 -6.20 -10.98 -8.34
N MET A 339 -7.25 -10.55 -8.98
CA MET A 339 -8.28 -9.70 -8.39
C MET A 339 -9.27 -10.54 -7.57
N ALA A 340 -9.65 -10.08 -6.36
CA ALA A 340 -10.66 -10.75 -5.55
C ALA A 340 -11.74 -9.78 -5.09
N HIS A 341 -13.03 -10.21 -5.07
CA HIS A 341 -14.14 -9.38 -4.59
C HIS A 341 -15.34 -10.23 -4.14
N GLY A 342 -16.12 -9.69 -3.21
CA GLY A 342 -17.41 -10.27 -2.80
C GLY A 342 -18.56 -9.69 -3.62
N PHE A 343 -19.50 -10.54 -4.10
CA PHE A 343 -20.68 -10.06 -4.81
C PHE A 343 -21.62 -9.21 -3.93
N ASN A 344 -21.61 -9.44 -2.62
CA ASN A 344 -22.43 -8.71 -1.66
C ASN A 344 -21.63 -7.61 -0.93
N ASP A 345 -20.64 -7.03 -1.59
CA ASP A 345 -19.91 -5.89 -1.06
C ASP A 345 -20.70 -4.60 -1.26
N TRP A 346 -21.22 -4.05 -0.16
CA TRP A 346 -21.96 -2.78 -0.14
C TRP A 346 -21.06 -1.57 0.15
N ASN A 347 -19.82 -1.80 0.58
CA ASN A 347 -18.85 -0.74 0.81
C ASN A 347 -18.19 -0.34 -0.51
N VAL A 348 -17.37 -1.23 -1.07
CA VAL A 348 -16.77 -1.07 -2.39
C VAL A 348 -17.54 -1.97 -3.37
N MET A 349 -18.23 -1.37 -4.33
CA MET A 349 -19.04 -2.14 -5.27
C MET A 349 -18.19 -3.09 -6.12
N PRO A 350 -18.64 -4.33 -6.40
CA PRO A 350 -17.88 -5.30 -7.20
C PRO A 350 -17.49 -4.80 -8.60
N GLU A 351 -18.17 -3.80 -9.10
CA GLU A 351 -17.86 -3.13 -10.37
C GLU A 351 -16.44 -2.55 -10.39
N HIS A 352 -15.92 -2.04 -9.26
CA HIS A 352 -14.56 -1.55 -9.16
C HIS A 352 -13.53 -2.58 -9.63
N SER A 353 -13.65 -3.81 -9.15
CA SER A 353 -12.77 -4.91 -9.57
C SER A 353 -12.98 -5.31 -11.02
N TRP A 354 -14.23 -5.33 -11.49
CA TRP A 354 -14.57 -5.73 -12.85
C TRP A 354 -13.98 -4.78 -13.91
N ARG A 355 -14.11 -3.46 -13.70
CA ARG A 355 -13.56 -2.44 -14.60
C ARG A 355 -12.06 -2.62 -14.83
N ILE A 356 -11.30 -2.72 -13.75
CA ILE A 356 -9.84 -2.89 -13.81
C ILE A 356 -9.47 -4.26 -14.40
N TYR A 357 -10.14 -5.31 -13.99
CA TYR A 357 -9.88 -6.65 -14.51
C TYR A 357 -10.02 -6.71 -16.04
N GLN A 358 -11.08 -6.12 -16.60
CA GLN A 358 -11.28 -6.06 -18.04
C GLN A 358 -10.16 -5.26 -18.71
N ALA A 359 -9.80 -4.11 -18.18
CA ALA A 359 -8.77 -3.24 -18.75
C ALA A 359 -7.38 -3.91 -18.72
N VAL A 360 -7.01 -4.54 -17.61
CA VAL A 360 -5.73 -5.29 -17.48
C VAL A 360 -5.68 -6.45 -18.47
N ARG A 361 -6.78 -7.18 -18.64
CA ARG A 361 -6.86 -8.25 -19.64
C ARG A 361 -6.76 -7.73 -21.08
N ALA A 362 -7.39 -6.61 -21.36
CA ALA A 362 -7.33 -5.99 -22.69
C ALA A 362 -5.89 -5.58 -23.07
N LYS A 363 -5.04 -5.27 -22.07
CA LYS A 363 -3.59 -5.06 -22.26
C LYS A 363 -2.81 -6.36 -22.52
N GLY A 364 -3.42 -7.53 -22.42
CA GLY A 364 -2.74 -8.81 -22.56
C GLY A 364 -1.93 -9.24 -21.34
N LEU A 365 -2.06 -8.56 -20.21
CA LEU A 365 -1.39 -8.97 -18.97
C LEU A 365 -2.07 -10.20 -18.35
N PRO A 366 -1.31 -11.06 -17.66
CA PRO A 366 -1.88 -12.17 -16.91
C PRO A 366 -2.83 -11.63 -15.83
N ALA A 367 -4.12 -11.95 -15.95
CA ALA A 367 -5.12 -11.55 -14.98
C ALA A 367 -6.15 -12.66 -14.75
N GLN A 368 -6.49 -12.86 -13.48
CA GLN A 368 -7.54 -13.73 -13.00
C GLN A 368 -8.43 -12.94 -12.03
N ILE A 369 -9.73 -13.24 -12.02
CA ILE A 369 -10.65 -12.70 -11.03
C ILE A 369 -11.27 -13.81 -10.20
N TYR A 370 -11.35 -13.59 -8.88
CA TYR A 370 -11.99 -14.46 -7.91
C TYR A 370 -13.18 -13.73 -7.29
N TYR A 371 -14.39 -14.25 -7.50
CA TYR A 371 -15.60 -13.74 -6.87
C TYR A 371 -16.14 -14.73 -5.85
N HIS A 372 -16.59 -14.23 -4.70
CA HIS A 372 -17.26 -15.01 -3.65
C HIS A 372 -18.57 -14.36 -3.22
N GLN A 373 -19.39 -15.09 -2.45
CA GLN A 373 -20.71 -14.64 -2.02
C GLN A 373 -20.71 -13.78 -0.74
N GLY A 374 -19.53 -13.44 -0.22
CA GLY A 374 -19.39 -12.59 0.98
C GLY A 374 -19.56 -11.10 0.69
N GLY A 375 -19.49 -10.30 1.75
CA GLY A 375 -19.47 -8.84 1.72
C GLY A 375 -18.08 -8.29 1.50
N HIS A 376 -17.80 -7.12 2.12
CA HIS A 376 -16.53 -6.41 2.00
C HIS A 376 -15.34 -7.22 2.52
N GLY A 377 -14.32 -7.41 1.68
CA GLY A 377 -13.14 -8.24 1.97
C GLY A 377 -13.23 -9.64 1.34
N GLY A 378 -12.77 -10.66 2.07
CA GLY A 378 -12.78 -12.04 1.57
C GLY A 378 -11.65 -12.36 0.61
N GLN A 379 -10.47 -12.68 1.18
CA GLN A 379 -9.29 -13.06 0.38
C GLN A 379 -9.54 -14.36 -0.40
N PRO A 380 -8.83 -14.56 -1.55
CA PRO A 380 -8.79 -15.84 -2.21
C PRO A 380 -8.31 -16.95 -1.27
N PRO A 381 -8.64 -18.23 -1.53
CA PRO A 381 -8.06 -19.34 -0.78
C PRO A 381 -6.55 -19.24 -0.71
N MET A 382 -5.98 -19.59 0.46
CA MET A 382 -4.54 -19.51 0.70
C MET A 382 -3.74 -20.29 -0.35
N GLU A 383 -4.26 -21.43 -0.80
CA GLU A 383 -3.67 -22.20 -1.87
C GLU A 383 -3.55 -21.39 -3.18
N MET A 384 -4.61 -20.67 -3.56
CA MET A 384 -4.63 -19.85 -4.76
C MET A 384 -3.58 -18.73 -4.69
N MET A 385 -3.54 -17.99 -3.57
CA MET A 385 -2.55 -16.93 -3.36
C MET A 385 -1.12 -17.49 -3.38
N ASN A 386 -0.88 -18.63 -2.71
CA ASN A 386 0.42 -19.29 -2.66
C ASN A 386 0.90 -19.70 -4.05
N ARG A 387 0.01 -20.30 -4.86
CA ARG A 387 0.35 -20.68 -6.26
C ARG A 387 0.74 -19.45 -7.09
N TRP A 388 0.03 -18.33 -6.93
CA TRP A 388 0.33 -17.07 -7.63
C TRP A 388 1.68 -16.50 -7.19
N PHE A 389 1.93 -16.36 -5.89
CA PHE A 389 3.22 -15.89 -5.40
C PHE A 389 4.38 -16.83 -5.74
N SER A 390 4.18 -18.15 -5.61
CA SER A 390 5.21 -19.14 -5.98
C SER A 390 5.57 -19.05 -7.46
N HIS A 391 4.58 -18.85 -8.34
CA HIS A 391 4.83 -18.73 -9.77
C HIS A 391 5.61 -17.45 -10.12
N TYR A 392 5.10 -16.29 -9.73
CA TYR A 392 5.67 -15.02 -10.18
C TYR A 392 6.94 -14.64 -9.44
N LEU A 393 7.07 -14.99 -8.16
CA LEU A 393 8.21 -14.57 -7.34
C LEU A 393 9.36 -15.60 -7.37
N TYR A 394 9.03 -16.89 -7.45
CA TYR A 394 10.04 -17.97 -7.50
C TYR A 394 10.20 -18.64 -8.88
N GLY A 395 9.33 -18.34 -9.82
CA GLY A 395 9.36 -18.98 -11.14
C GLY A 395 8.86 -20.43 -11.14
N VAL A 396 8.07 -20.83 -10.13
CA VAL A 396 7.54 -22.20 -10.04
C VAL A 396 6.58 -22.46 -11.19
N ASN A 397 6.85 -23.49 -11.98
CA ASN A 397 5.98 -23.90 -13.08
C ASN A 397 4.78 -24.69 -12.54
N ASN A 398 3.71 -24.00 -12.16
CA ASN A 398 2.52 -24.57 -11.53
C ASN A 398 1.22 -24.37 -12.33
N GLY A 399 1.33 -23.91 -13.57
CA GLY A 399 0.19 -23.76 -14.48
C GLY A 399 -0.68 -22.51 -14.24
N VAL A 400 -0.35 -21.63 -13.30
CA VAL A 400 -1.13 -20.39 -13.00
C VAL A 400 -1.47 -19.58 -14.25
N PRO A 401 -0.56 -19.28 -15.20
CA PRO A 401 -0.90 -18.50 -16.39
C PRO A 401 -1.90 -19.17 -17.33
N LYS A 402 -2.04 -20.48 -17.24
CA LYS A 402 -2.94 -21.30 -18.06
C LYS A 402 -4.25 -21.63 -17.34
N GLY A 403 -4.40 -21.20 -16.10
CA GLY A 403 -5.60 -21.43 -15.29
C GLY A 403 -6.83 -20.70 -15.82
N PRO A 404 -8.00 -20.94 -15.20
CA PRO A 404 -9.24 -20.26 -15.54
C PRO A 404 -9.07 -18.73 -15.37
N LYS A 405 -9.78 -17.98 -16.20
CA LYS A 405 -9.74 -16.51 -16.15
C LYS A 405 -10.58 -15.92 -15.01
N ALA A 406 -11.60 -16.65 -14.60
CA ALA A 406 -12.47 -16.31 -13.48
C ALA A 406 -12.76 -17.54 -12.63
N TRP A 407 -12.80 -17.34 -11.32
CA TRP A 407 -13.25 -18.28 -10.33
C TRP A 407 -14.46 -17.66 -9.62
N ILE A 408 -15.59 -18.33 -9.68
CA ILE A 408 -16.84 -17.85 -9.09
C ILE A 408 -17.33 -18.89 -8.11
N VAL A 409 -17.36 -18.52 -6.83
CA VAL A 409 -17.99 -19.33 -5.78
C VAL A 409 -19.51 -19.18 -5.92
N ARG A 410 -20.23 -20.26 -6.08
CA ARG A 410 -21.70 -20.24 -6.15
C ARG A 410 -22.31 -20.09 -4.76
N GLU A 411 -23.54 -19.64 -4.70
CA GLU A 411 -24.27 -19.46 -3.43
C GLU A 411 -24.48 -20.76 -2.66
N ASP A 412 -24.65 -21.86 -3.38
CA ASP A 412 -24.87 -23.21 -2.85
C ASP A 412 -23.54 -23.97 -2.54
N ASP A 413 -22.41 -23.40 -2.92
CA ASP A 413 -21.12 -24.00 -2.62
C ASP A 413 -20.67 -23.68 -1.19
N GLU A 414 -19.94 -24.59 -0.57
CA GLU A 414 -19.22 -24.26 0.66
C GLU A 414 -18.33 -23.04 0.43
N ARG A 415 -18.39 -22.07 1.36
CA ARG A 415 -17.59 -20.85 1.26
C ARG A 415 -16.13 -21.19 0.94
N ASN A 416 -15.61 -20.60 -0.14
CA ASN A 416 -14.24 -20.74 -0.62
C ASN A 416 -13.91 -21.99 -1.44
N LYS A 417 -14.88 -22.80 -1.87
CA LYS A 417 -14.64 -23.82 -2.89
C LYS A 417 -15.07 -23.29 -4.25
N PRO A 418 -14.12 -22.98 -5.16
CA PRO A 418 -14.47 -22.60 -6.53
C PRO A 418 -15.00 -23.83 -7.30
N THR A 419 -16.01 -23.62 -8.10
CA THR A 419 -16.60 -24.62 -9.02
C THR A 419 -15.95 -24.55 -10.40
#